data_42ef89a71a9458b5af2083b1f111a90c
#
_entry.id   42ef89a71a9458b5af2083b1f111a90c
#
_cell.length_a   1.000
_cell.length_b   1.000
_cell.length_c   1.000
_cell.angle_alpha   90.00
_cell.angle_beta   90.00
_cell.angle_gamma   90.00
#
_symmetry.space_group_name_H-M   'P 1'
#
loop_
_entity.id
_entity.type
_entity.pdbx_description
1 polymer ?
#
loop_
_entity_poly.entity_id
_entity_poly.type
_entity_poly.pdbx_seq_one_letter_code
_entity_poly.pdbx_strand_id
1 'polypeptide(L)'
;SVFGDGDRLRAVNPLMRVPALVLDDGDVLVDSATILDHLDSFASAGKRLIPQKEPARRRAMRVVALATGLGDKAVSLFYEYRLHEMVSETWAARCRTQIGAVLTALEAECAGLMGPWWSGDRIGHADIAVACVLRFVSEVHPGLFPTDAHPALASFCTRAEALQVFREISQPFVAPA
;
A
#
# COMPACT_ATOMS: atom_id res chain seq x y z
N SER A 1 -16.65 -9.94 3.24
CA SER A 1 -16.16 -9.64 1.87
C SER A 1 -16.75 -8.33 1.38
N VAL A 2 -15.99 -7.52 0.66
CA VAL A 2 -16.50 -6.26 0.07
C VAL A 2 -17.65 -6.48 -0.91
N PHE A 3 -17.79 -7.67 -1.45
CA PHE A 3 -18.90 -8.07 -2.31
C PHE A 3 -20.08 -8.65 -1.52
N GLY A 4 -19.84 -9.33 -0.39
CA GLY A 4 -20.89 -9.97 0.42
C GLY A 4 -21.57 -9.01 1.41
N ASP A 5 -20.84 -8.01 1.92
CA ASP A 5 -21.31 -7.08 2.95
C ASP A 5 -21.55 -5.66 2.40
N GLY A 6 -21.85 -5.54 1.10
CA GLY A 6 -21.94 -4.27 0.40
C GLY A 6 -22.88 -3.25 1.03
N ASP A 7 -24.05 -3.68 1.54
CA ASP A 7 -25.02 -2.76 2.17
C ASP A 7 -24.52 -2.20 3.51
N ARG A 8 -23.84 -3.02 4.31
CA ARG A 8 -23.22 -2.57 5.56
C ARG A 8 -22.10 -1.57 5.28
N LEU A 9 -21.31 -1.84 4.25
CA LEU A 9 -20.21 -0.97 3.86
C LEU A 9 -20.71 0.35 3.29
N ARG A 10 -21.78 0.32 2.47
CA ARG A 10 -22.42 1.52 1.90
C ARG A 10 -22.96 2.47 2.97
N ALA A 11 -23.43 1.95 4.08
CA ALA A 11 -23.92 2.77 5.20
C ALA A 11 -22.79 3.61 5.84
N VAL A 12 -21.54 3.17 5.72
CA VAL A 12 -20.36 3.82 6.30
C VAL A 12 -19.54 4.54 5.25
N ASN A 13 -19.35 3.92 4.09
CA ASN A 13 -18.55 4.47 3.00
C ASN A 13 -19.30 4.32 1.66
N PRO A 14 -19.77 5.41 1.05
CA PRO A 14 -20.52 5.35 -0.21
C PRO A 14 -19.71 4.78 -1.37
N LEU A 15 -18.36 4.78 -1.30
CA LEU A 15 -17.49 4.12 -2.28
C LEU A 15 -17.46 2.60 -2.12
N MET A 16 -18.07 2.06 -1.05
CA MET A 16 -18.07 0.63 -0.72
C MET A 16 -16.66 0.03 -0.68
N ARG A 17 -15.68 0.84 -0.23
CA ARG A 17 -14.27 0.45 -0.11
C ARG A 17 -13.85 0.37 1.35
N VAL A 18 -12.89 -0.49 1.63
CA VAL A 18 -12.19 -0.58 2.92
C VAL A 18 -10.76 -0.02 2.75
N PRO A 19 -10.19 0.55 3.82
CA PRO A 19 -10.76 0.72 5.15
C PRO A 19 -11.70 1.92 5.29
N ALA A 20 -12.57 1.88 6.30
CA ALA A 20 -13.31 3.02 6.81
C ALA A 20 -13.22 3.00 8.33
N LEU A 21 -13.02 4.17 8.95
CA LEU A 21 -12.94 4.35 10.41
C LEU A 21 -14.07 5.26 10.87
N VAL A 22 -14.94 4.75 11.73
CA VAL A 22 -16.00 5.53 12.39
C VAL A 22 -15.46 6.01 13.74
N LEU A 23 -15.49 7.31 13.97
CA LEU A 23 -15.05 7.93 15.21
C LEU A 23 -16.20 7.99 16.25
N ASP A 24 -15.87 8.22 17.52
CA ASP A 24 -16.84 8.27 18.61
C ASP A 24 -17.84 9.44 18.48
N ASP A 25 -17.48 10.52 17.79
CA ASP A 25 -18.35 11.65 17.49
C ASP A 25 -19.27 11.43 16.28
N GLY A 26 -19.11 10.30 15.59
CA GLY A 26 -19.89 9.91 14.42
C GLY A 26 -19.25 10.28 13.08
N ASP A 27 -18.13 11.00 13.06
CA ASP A 27 -17.39 11.27 11.82
C ASP A 27 -16.83 9.99 11.23
N VAL A 28 -16.77 9.95 9.90
CA VAL A 28 -16.27 8.79 9.16
C VAL A 28 -15.07 9.19 8.30
N LEU A 29 -13.95 8.55 8.57
CA LEU A 29 -12.76 8.68 7.75
C LEU A 29 -12.70 7.52 6.75
N VAL A 30 -12.42 7.83 5.51
CA VAL A 30 -12.26 6.86 4.42
C VAL A 30 -10.89 7.00 3.79
N ASP A 31 -10.41 5.91 3.20
CA ASP A 31 -9.06 5.76 2.67
C ASP A 31 -7.97 5.62 3.74
N SER A 32 -7.07 4.69 3.50
CA SER A 32 -6.00 4.35 4.46
C SER A 32 -5.05 5.53 4.75
N ALA A 33 -4.76 6.36 3.76
CA ALA A 33 -3.86 7.50 3.96
C ALA A 33 -4.47 8.53 4.92
N THR A 34 -5.77 8.83 4.76
CA THR A 34 -6.50 9.76 5.65
C THR A 34 -6.61 9.20 7.07
N ILE A 35 -6.96 7.91 7.19
CA ILE A 35 -7.08 7.24 8.49
C ILE A 35 -5.73 7.21 9.21
N LEU A 36 -4.66 6.88 8.52
CA LEU A 36 -3.33 6.80 9.11
C LEU A 36 -2.77 8.18 9.49
N ASP A 37 -3.04 9.23 8.71
CA ASP A 37 -2.68 10.62 9.09
C ASP A 37 -3.41 11.05 10.36
N HIS A 38 -4.70 10.72 10.46
CA HIS A 38 -5.49 10.97 11.67
C HIS A 38 -4.92 10.24 12.89
N LEU A 39 -4.68 8.93 12.77
CA LEU A 39 -4.12 8.12 13.86
C LEU A 39 -2.72 8.59 14.28
N ASP A 40 -1.88 8.99 13.31
CA ASP A 40 -0.54 9.53 13.58
C ASP A 40 -0.59 10.86 14.36
N SER A 41 -1.68 11.62 14.23
CA SER A 41 -1.88 12.87 14.96
C SER A 41 -1.92 12.70 16.48
N PHE A 42 -2.36 11.53 16.97
CA PHE A 42 -2.39 11.18 18.40
C PHE A 42 -1.02 10.75 18.94
N ALA A 43 -0.08 10.43 18.05
CA ALA A 43 1.24 10.01 18.48
C ALA A 43 2.05 11.21 18.99
N SER A 44 2.83 10.99 20.06
CA SER A 44 3.80 12.00 20.52
C SER A 44 4.83 12.28 19.42
N ALA A 45 5.37 13.51 19.39
CA ALA A 45 6.25 14.00 18.32
C ALA A 45 7.38 13.03 17.95
N GLY A 46 7.97 12.33 18.93
CA GLY A 46 9.05 11.35 18.68
C GLY A 46 8.58 9.96 18.21
N LYS A 47 7.27 9.71 18.20
CA LYS A 47 6.68 8.41 17.79
C LYS A 47 5.92 8.48 16.46
N ARG A 48 5.75 9.67 15.89
CA ARG A 48 5.05 9.86 14.63
C ARG A 48 5.75 9.11 13.49
N LEU A 49 4.95 8.51 12.64
CA LEU A 49 5.39 7.77 11.45
C LEU A 49 5.39 8.64 10.19
N ILE A 50 4.69 9.79 10.23
CA ILE A 50 4.63 10.75 9.14
C ILE A 50 5.49 11.96 9.52
N PRO A 51 6.49 12.33 8.71
CA PRO A 51 7.26 13.54 8.94
C PRO A 51 6.36 14.78 9.00
N GLN A 52 6.57 15.65 10.00
CA GLN A 52 5.72 16.82 10.23
C GLN A 52 6.21 18.07 9.48
N LYS A 53 7.47 18.06 9.03
CA LYS A 53 8.12 19.22 8.40
C LYS A 53 8.45 18.97 6.94
N GLU A 54 8.34 20.03 6.13
CA GLU A 54 8.85 20.04 4.76
C GLU A 54 10.39 20.10 4.75
N PRO A 55 11.05 19.50 3.74
CA PRO A 55 10.51 18.77 2.59
C PRO A 55 10.26 17.28 2.86
N ALA A 56 10.54 16.77 4.06
CA ALA A 56 10.43 15.35 4.40
C ALA A 56 8.97 14.86 4.28
N ARG A 57 8.01 15.68 4.73
CA ARG A 57 6.58 15.32 4.65
C ARG A 57 6.14 15.07 3.21
N ARG A 58 6.36 16.01 2.30
CA ARG A 58 5.92 15.82 0.89
C ARG A 58 6.61 14.66 0.21
N ARG A 59 7.89 14.36 0.56
CA ARG A 59 8.61 13.19 0.02
C ARG A 59 7.97 11.89 0.50
N ALA A 60 7.71 11.77 1.79
CA ALA A 60 7.04 10.60 2.36
C ALA A 60 5.64 10.40 1.75
N MET A 61 4.82 11.45 1.69
CA MET A 61 3.47 11.39 1.12
C MET A 61 3.47 11.05 -0.37
N ARG A 62 4.49 11.48 -1.13
CA ARG A 62 4.65 11.06 -2.53
C ARG A 62 4.92 9.56 -2.64
N VAL A 63 5.79 9.01 -1.80
CA VAL A 63 6.05 7.56 -1.78
C VAL A 63 4.79 6.79 -1.39
N VAL A 64 4.05 7.26 -0.39
CA VAL A 64 2.74 6.67 -0.01
C VAL A 64 1.78 6.67 -1.21
N ALA A 65 1.65 7.79 -1.92
CA ALA A 65 0.77 7.88 -3.09
C ALA A 65 1.18 6.95 -4.23
N LEU A 66 2.49 6.77 -4.47
CA LEU A 66 2.98 5.79 -5.44
C LEU A 66 2.66 4.36 -5.00
N ALA A 67 2.90 4.02 -3.73
CA ALA A 67 2.61 2.70 -3.19
C ALA A 67 1.11 2.37 -3.24
N THR A 68 0.25 3.26 -2.76
CA THR A 68 -1.21 3.04 -2.78
C THR A 68 -1.76 2.99 -4.22
N GLY A 69 -1.24 3.83 -5.12
CA GLY A 69 -1.56 3.78 -6.54
C GLY A 69 -1.12 2.46 -7.21
N LEU A 70 0.04 1.92 -6.84
CA LEU A 70 0.48 0.59 -7.24
C LEU A 70 -0.52 -0.48 -6.78
N GLY A 71 -0.93 -0.43 -5.51
CA GLY A 71 -1.94 -1.32 -4.94
C GLY A 71 -3.27 -1.24 -5.70
N ASP A 72 -3.76 -0.05 -6.00
CA ASP A 72 -5.00 0.15 -6.78
C ASP A 72 -4.91 -0.49 -8.18
N LYS A 73 -3.75 -0.42 -8.84
CA LYS A 73 -3.57 -1.07 -10.16
C LYS A 73 -3.47 -2.57 -10.05
N ALA A 74 -2.84 -3.08 -9.01
CA ALA A 74 -2.79 -4.52 -8.74
C ALA A 74 -4.20 -5.08 -8.43
N VAL A 75 -5.00 -4.38 -7.62
CA VAL A 75 -6.40 -4.75 -7.34
C VAL A 75 -7.23 -4.69 -8.62
N SER A 76 -7.09 -3.62 -9.44
CA SER A 76 -7.81 -3.48 -10.70
C SER A 76 -7.48 -4.63 -11.66
N LEU A 77 -6.22 -5.02 -11.75
CA LEU A 77 -5.79 -6.13 -12.59
C LEU A 77 -6.30 -7.48 -12.07
N PHE A 78 -6.32 -7.66 -10.74
CA PHE A 78 -6.89 -8.85 -10.11
C PHE A 78 -8.37 -9.01 -10.43
N TYR A 79 -9.15 -7.93 -10.32
CA TYR A 79 -10.57 -7.99 -10.65
C TYR A 79 -10.84 -8.14 -12.14
N GLU A 80 -10.01 -7.59 -13.01
CA GLU A 80 -10.11 -7.82 -14.45
C GLU A 80 -10.04 -9.31 -14.77
N TYR A 81 -9.09 -10.02 -14.16
CA TYR A 81 -8.94 -11.48 -14.38
C TYR A 81 -9.94 -12.35 -13.61
N ARG A 82 -10.50 -11.83 -12.51
CA ARG A 82 -11.37 -12.63 -11.62
C ARG A 82 -12.84 -12.49 -11.95
N LEU A 83 -13.29 -11.33 -12.42
CA LEU A 83 -14.71 -11.00 -12.58
C LEU A 83 -15.18 -10.98 -14.02
N HIS A 84 -14.27 -10.92 -14.99
CA HIS A 84 -14.63 -10.81 -16.39
C HIS A 84 -14.32 -12.13 -17.13
N GLU A 85 -15.33 -12.67 -17.84
CA GLU A 85 -15.14 -13.83 -18.71
C GLU A 85 -14.22 -13.52 -19.89
N MET A 86 -14.32 -12.28 -20.43
CA MET A 86 -13.44 -11.76 -21.47
C MET A 86 -12.58 -10.63 -20.88
N VAL A 87 -11.31 -10.89 -20.74
CA VAL A 87 -10.32 -9.92 -20.24
C VAL A 87 -10.08 -8.84 -21.27
N SER A 88 -10.15 -7.57 -20.85
CA SER A 88 -9.69 -6.45 -21.67
C SER A 88 -8.17 -6.38 -21.67
N GLU A 89 -7.52 -6.93 -22.71
CA GLU A 89 -6.06 -6.91 -22.81
C GLU A 89 -5.49 -5.49 -22.84
N THR A 90 -6.22 -4.53 -23.41
CA THR A 90 -5.80 -3.11 -23.38
C THR A 90 -5.75 -2.59 -21.95
N TRP A 91 -6.76 -2.90 -21.13
CA TRP A 91 -6.79 -2.49 -19.74
C TRP A 91 -5.75 -3.22 -18.89
N ALA A 92 -5.66 -4.52 -19.04
CA ALA A 92 -4.69 -5.36 -18.34
C ALA A 92 -3.24 -4.92 -18.64
N ALA A 93 -2.92 -4.68 -19.92
CA ALA A 93 -1.62 -4.17 -20.34
C ALA A 93 -1.32 -2.78 -19.72
N ARG A 94 -2.31 -1.89 -19.67
CA ARG A 94 -2.16 -0.59 -19.02
C ARG A 94 -1.86 -0.73 -17.53
N CYS A 95 -2.58 -1.60 -16.81
CA CYS A 95 -2.32 -1.87 -15.39
C CYS A 95 -0.88 -2.41 -15.18
N ARG A 96 -0.46 -3.40 -15.96
CA ARG A 96 0.91 -3.94 -15.90
C ARG A 96 1.98 -2.88 -16.15
N THR A 97 1.77 -2.02 -17.15
CA THR A 97 2.68 -0.91 -17.45
C THR A 97 2.80 0.07 -16.27
N GLN A 98 1.68 0.43 -15.65
CA GLN A 98 1.67 1.34 -14.50
C GLN A 98 2.33 0.70 -13.27
N ILE A 99 2.07 -0.58 -13.01
CA ILE A 99 2.73 -1.36 -11.96
C ILE A 99 4.25 -1.33 -12.16
N GLY A 100 4.74 -1.71 -13.35
CA GLY A 100 6.16 -1.74 -13.66
C GLY A 100 6.83 -0.38 -13.54
N ALA A 101 6.17 0.69 -14.01
CA ALA A 101 6.70 2.05 -13.90
C ALA A 101 6.86 2.50 -12.44
N VAL A 102 5.88 2.18 -11.58
CA VAL A 102 5.98 2.52 -10.15
C VAL A 102 7.04 1.68 -9.45
N LEU A 103 7.15 0.38 -9.77
CA LEU A 103 8.21 -0.47 -9.23
C LEU A 103 9.61 0.07 -9.59
N THR A 104 9.81 0.47 -10.85
CA THR A 104 11.07 1.09 -11.31
C THR A 104 11.38 2.37 -10.55
N ALA A 105 10.38 3.24 -10.35
CA ALA A 105 10.55 4.49 -9.60
C ALA A 105 10.90 4.25 -8.13
N LEU A 106 10.18 3.33 -7.46
CA LEU A 106 10.44 2.98 -6.06
C LEU A 106 11.78 2.27 -5.89
N GLU A 107 12.19 1.41 -6.84
CA GLU A 107 13.51 0.76 -6.84
C GLU A 107 14.63 1.80 -6.87
N ALA A 108 14.56 2.76 -7.80
CA ALA A 108 15.56 3.81 -7.93
C ALA A 108 15.67 4.66 -6.65
N GLU A 109 14.54 4.98 -6.02
CA GLU A 109 14.55 5.71 -4.76
C GLU A 109 15.09 4.87 -3.60
N CYS A 110 14.67 3.61 -3.50
CA CYS A 110 15.12 2.69 -2.46
C CYS A 110 16.64 2.46 -2.54
N ALA A 111 17.17 2.29 -3.74
CA ALA A 111 18.61 2.15 -3.96
C ALA A 111 19.43 3.39 -3.57
N GLY A 112 18.81 4.57 -3.61
CA GLY A 112 19.44 5.85 -3.22
C GLY A 112 19.30 6.21 -1.74
N LEU A 113 18.67 5.39 -0.92
CA LEU A 113 18.49 5.68 0.51
C LEU A 113 19.83 5.65 1.26
N MET A 114 20.02 6.64 2.15
CA MET A 114 21.20 6.70 3.02
C MET A 114 21.05 5.85 4.30
N GLY A 115 19.85 5.38 4.58
CA GLY A 115 19.50 4.55 5.74
C GLY A 115 18.63 3.37 5.35
N PRO A 116 18.22 2.55 6.31
CA PRO A 116 17.40 1.36 6.05
C PRO A 116 15.98 1.66 5.56
N TRP A 117 15.48 2.88 5.77
CA TRP A 117 14.11 3.28 5.53
C TRP A 117 14.02 4.63 4.81
N TRP A 118 12.91 4.88 4.11
CA TRP A 118 12.60 6.21 3.54
C TRP A 118 12.55 7.30 4.62
N SER A 119 12.23 6.90 5.84
CA SER A 119 12.21 7.79 7.01
C SER A 119 13.55 7.89 7.75
N GLY A 120 14.63 7.29 7.23
CA GLY A 120 15.97 7.28 7.82
C GLY A 120 16.22 6.03 8.64
N ASP A 121 16.55 6.18 9.93
CA ASP A 121 16.92 5.05 10.80
C ASP A 121 15.69 4.32 11.39
N ARG A 122 14.51 4.90 11.29
CA ARG A 122 13.27 4.33 11.82
C ARG A 122 12.26 4.15 10.71
N ILE A 123 11.49 3.05 10.78
CA ILE A 123 10.37 2.82 9.88
C ILE A 123 9.34 3.95 10.00
N GLY A 124 8.81 4.40 8.88
CA GLY A 124 7.73 5.40 8.79
C GLY A 124 6.56 4.91 7.94
N HIS A 125 5.58 5.78 7.76
CA HIS A 125 4.37 5.45 7.00
C HIS A 125 4.68 5.07 5.54
N ALA A 126 5.62 5.77 4.89
CA ALA A 126 6.03 5.45 3.53
C ALA A 126 6.56 4.00 3.42
N ASP A 127 7.38 3.60 4.39
CA ASP A 127 7.95 2.26 4.45
C ASP A 127 6.87 1.20 4.62
N ILE A 128 5.92 1.43 5.52
CA ILE A 128 4.79 0.51 5.77
C ILE A 128 3.94 0.38 4.50
N ALA A 129 3.61 1.49 3.85
CA ALA A 129 2.81 1.48 2.63
C ALA A 129 3.49 0.68 1.50
N VAL A 130 4.78 0.90 1.28
CA VAL A 130 5.55 0.17 0.26
C VAL A 130 5.62 -1.32 0.60
N ALA A 131 5.95 -1.69 1.85
CA ALA A 131 6.07 -3.08 2.25
C ALA A 131 4.75 -3.85 2.10
N CYS A 132 3.64 -3.27 2.58
CA CYS A 132 2.32 -3.89 2.48
C CYS A 132 1.89 -4.11 1.03
N VAL A 133 2.12 -3.12 0.16
CA VAL A 133 1.71 -3.21 -1.25
C VAL A 133 2.60 -4.18 -2.03
N LEU A 134 3.91 -4.20 -1.81
CA LEU A 134 4.81 -5.15 -2.48
C LEU A 134 4.51 -6.59 -2.07
N ARG A 135 4.19 -6.84 -0.80
CA ARG A 135 3.70 -8.13 -0.35
C ARG A 135 2.43 -8.53 -1.10
N PHE A 136 1.42 -7.64 -1.14
CA PHE A 136 0.18 -7.89 -1.86
C PHE A 136 0.42 -8.20 -3.34
N VAL A 137 1.25 -7.42 -4.03
CA VAL A 137 1.59 -7.67 -5.44
C VAL A 137 2.24 -9.03 -5.63
N SER A 138 3.16 -9.41 -4.73
CA SER A 138 3.85 -10.71 -4.80
C SER A 138 2.90 -11.90 -4.62
N GLU A 139 1.91 -11.76 -3.72
CA GLU A 139 0.94 -12.81 -3.43
C GLU A 139 -0.15 -12.93 -4.50
N VAL A 140 -0.61 -11.80 -5.04
CA VAL A 140 -1.75 -11.75 -5.98
C VAL A 140 -1.32 -11.91 -7.43
N HIS A 141 -0.16 -11.39 -7.78
CA HIS A 141 0.38 -11.41 -9.13
C HIS A 141 1.83 -11.95 -9.15
N PRO A 142 2.04 -13.23 -8.89
CA PRO A 142 3.37 -13.83 -8.98
C PRO A 142 4.03 -13.51 -10.32
N GLY A 143 5.23 -12.91 -10.26
CA GLY A 143 5.99 -12.50 -11.43
C GLY A 143 5.88 -11.02 -11.82
N LEU A 144 4.93 -10.24 -11.27
CA LEU A 144 4.89 -8.79 -11.52
C LEU A 144 5.91 -7.98 -10.69
N PHE A 145 6.44 -8.57 -9.63
CA PHE A 145 7.55 -8.00 -8.85
C PHE A 145 8.76 -8.95 -8.90
N PRO A 146 9.49 -9.01 -10.02
CA PRO A 146 10.70 -9.82 -10.13
C PRO A 146 11.83 -9.22 -9.26
N THR A 147 12.27 -9.97 -8.26
CA THR A 147 13.21 -9.51 -7.23
C THR A 147 14.63 -9.28 -7.75
N ASP A 148 15.03 -9.99 -8.79
CA ASP A 148 16.29 -9.80 -9.51
C ASP A 148 16.34 -8.50 -10.32
N ALA A 149 15.20 -8.03 -10.80
CA ALA A 149 15.08 -6.71 -11.44
C ALA A 149 14.92 -5.54 -10.43
N HIS A 150 14.59 -5.86 -9.16
CA HIS A 150 14.31 -4.88 -8.10
C HIS A 150 15.04 -5.25 -6.79
N PRO A 151 16.38 -5.36 -6.80
CA PRO A 151 17.14 -5.88 -5.66
C PRO A 151 17.08 -5.00 -4.41
N ALA A 152 16.97 -3.67 -4.54
CA ALA A 152 16.85 -2.78 -3.40
C ALA A 152 15.49 -2.95 -2.71
N LEU A 153 14.40 -3.03 -3.48
CA LEU A 153 13.07 -3.31 -2.95
C LEU A 153 12.97 -4.73 -2.35
N ALA A 154 13.60 -5.72 -2.97
CA ALA A 154 13.65 -7.08 -2.43
C ALA A 154 14.33 -7.13 -1.06
N SER A 155 15.49 -6.47 -0.93
CA SER A 155 16.20 -6.32 0.34
C SER A 155 15.39 -5.53 1.37
N PHE A 156 14.71 -4.48 0.95
CA PHE A 156 13.80 -3.70 1.77
C PHE A 156 12.63 -4.55 2.30
N CYS A 157 11.96 -5.31 1.43
CA CYS A 157 10.87 -6.21 1.82
C CYS A 157 11.35 -7.24 2.86
N THR A 158 12.49 -7.89 2.63
CA THR A 158 13.08 -8.84 3.58
C THR A 158 13.27 -8.20 4.95
N ARG A 159 13.77 -6.97 4.99
CA ARG A 159 13.98 -6.23 6.24
C ARG A 159 12.66 -5.85 6.92
N ALA A 160 11.66 -5.42 6.17
CA ALA A 160 10.34 -5.07 6.69
C ALA A 160 9.62 -6.29 7.28
N GLU A 161 9.60 -7.40 6.54
CA GLU A 161 8.99 -8.66 6.97
C GLU A 161 9.69 -9.30 8.19
N ALA A 162 10.95 -8.95 8.45
CA ALA A 162 11.66 -9.38 9.64
C ALA A 162 11.23 -8.64 10.92
N LEU A 163 10.54 -7.50 10.80
CA LEU A 163 10.03 -6.76 11.96
C LEU A 163 8.94 -7.57 12.67
N GLN A 164 8.96 -7.53 14.00
CA GLN A 164 7.99 -8.26 14.83
C GLN A 164 6.54 -7.90 14.47
N VAL A 165 6.24 -6.62 14.28
CA VAL A 165 4.89 -6.14 13.93
C VAL A 165 4.39 -6.73 12.61
N PHE A 166 5.24 -6.86 11.59
CA PHE A 166 4.84 -7.47 10.32
C PHE A 166 4.56 -8.96 10.49
N ARG A 167 5.40 -9.68 11.25
CA ARG A 167 5.19 -11.11 11.52
C ARG A 167 3.93 -11.41 12.30
N GLU A 168 3.55 -10.53 13.23
CA GLU A 168 2.37 -10.71 14.09
C GLU A 168 1.06 -10.33 13.41
N ILE A 169 1.07 -9.30 12.54
CA ILE A 169 -0.15 -8.74 11.96
C ILE A 169 -0.43 -9.24 10.54
N SER A 170 0.62 -9.60 9.81
CA SER A 170 0.48 -10.02 8.42
C SER A 170 -0.39 -11.28 8.27
N GLN A 171 -1.28 -11.23 7.31
CA GLN A 171 -2.13 -12.36 6.93
C GLN A 171 -1.93 -12.67 5.44
N PRO A 172 -1.94 -13.94 5.04
CA PRO A 172 -1.85 -14.32 3.64
C PRO A 172 -3.08 -13.78 2.88
N PHE A 173 -2.88 -13.45 1.61
CA PHE A 173 -4.00 -13.06 0.76
C PHE A 173 -4.95 -14.25 0.57
N VAL A 174 -6.24 -13.98 0.79
CA VAL A 174 -7.33 -14.91 0.48
C VAL A 174 -8.22 -14.27 -0.56
N ALA A 175 -8.29 -14.88 -1.75
CA ALA A 175 -9.14 -14.38 -2.81
C ALA A 175 -10.62 -14.38 -2.37
N PRO A 176 -11.36 -13.29 -2.65
CA PRO A 176 -12.79 -13.28 -2.36
C PRO A 176 -13.51 -14.36 -3.18
N ALA A 177 -14.48 -14.99 -2.53
CA ALA A 177 -15.34 -16.02 -3.15
C ALA A 177 -16.26 -15.42 -4.22
#